data_a79151a9c4504f134915c4f0b27f71f5
#
_entry.id   a79151a9c4504f134915c4f0b27f71f5
#
_cell.length_a   1.000
_cell.length_b   1.000
_cell.length_c   1.000
_cell.angle_alpha   90.00
_cell.angle_beta   90.00
_cell.angle_gamma   90.00
#
_symmetry.space_group_name_H-M   'P 1'
#
loop_
_entity.id
_entity.type
_entity.pdbx_description
1 polymer ?
#
loop_
_entity_poly.entity_id
_entity_poly.type
_entity_poly.pdbx_seq_one_letter_code
_entity_poly.pdbx_strand_id
1 'polypeptide(L)'
;MQSQFDLTPLQRQVLDFTTLQLHLKPSQARLDARLLHDLGLTGHRARSFIQAFSHEFNVNCDALLDRDEWNRHFGRERFPRRLPIFLAVTLFVTAMILGGQLDVQWLWLVVAVGVWLARSKAWPMGRGRSDMLPVTILDLVAAVEEGEWIKALH
;
A
#
# COMPACT_ATOMS: atom_id res chain seq x y z
N MET A 1 -28.40 1.66 -3.08
CA MET A 1 -28.29 0.24 -2.71
C MET A 1 -28.45 -0.53 -4.02
N GLN A 2 -27.32 -0.91 -4.66
CA GLN A 2 -27.40 -1.84 -5.81
C GLN A 2 -27.77 -3.20 -5.23
N SER A 3 -28.90 -3.74 -5.63
CA SER A 3 -29.34 -5.05 -5.18
C SER A 3 -28.40 -6.09 -5.77
N GLN A 4 -27.94 -7.02 -4.94
CA GLN A 4 -27.06 -8.14 -5.30
C GLN A 4 -27.63 -9.05 -6.41
N PHE A 5 -28.86 -8.77 -6.84
CA PHE A 5 -29.61 -9.57 -7.82
C PHE A 5 -29.28 -9.21 -9.27
N ASP A 6 -28.70 -8.04 -9.55
CA ASP A 6 -28.44 -7.57 -10.91
C ASP A 6 -26.99 -7.71 -11.37
N LEU A 7 -26.17 -8.49 -10.63
CA LEU A 7 -24.79 -8.72 -11.01
C LEU A 7 -24.65 -9.75 -12.11
N THR A 8 -23.83 -9.44 -13.12
CA THR A 8 -23.46 -10.45 -14.12
C THR A 8 -22.71 -11.62 -13.47
N PRO A 9 -22.71 -12.82 -14.07
CA PRO A 9 -21.96 -13.97 -13.54
C PRO A 9 -20.48 -13.64 -13.31
N LEU A 10 -19.87 -12.89 -14.23
CA LEU A 10 -18.46 -12.48 -14.12
C LEU A 10 -18.24 -11.51 -12.95
N GLN A 11 -19.10 -10.51 -12.80
CA GLN A 11 -19.02 -9.56 -11.67
C GLN A 11 -19.12 -10.29 -10.33
N ARG A 12 -19.99 -11.27 -10.23
CA ARG A 12 -20.13 -12.10 -9.04
C ARG A 12 -18.86 -12.89 -8.77
N GLN A 13 -18.29 -13.54 -9.78
CA GLN A 13 -17.08 -14.33 -9.66
C GLN A 13 -15.88 -13.47 -9.19
N VAL A 14 -15.68 -12.29 -9.78
CA VAL A 14 -14.63 -11.35 -9.37
C VAL A 14 -14.85 -10.85 -7.95
N LEU A 15 -16.09 -10.57 -7.57
CA LEU A 15 -16.46 -10.13 -6.24
C LEU A 15 -16.22 -11.22 -5.19
N ASP A 16 -16.62 -12.46 -5.49
CA ASP A 16 -16.42 -13.62 -4.62
C ASP A 16 -14.93 -13.91 -4.42
N PHE A 17 -14.14 -13.89 -5.50
CA PHE A 17 -12.68 -14.01 -5.44
C PHE A 17 -12.08 -12.94 -4.53
N THR A 18 -12.43 -11.66 -4.76
CA THR A 18 -11.92 -10.53 -3.98
C THR A 18 -12.29 -10.68 -2.51
N THR A 19 -13.54 -11.06 -2.23
CA THR A 19 -14.04 -11.25 -0.87
C THR A 19 -13.27 -12.36 -0.15
N LEU A 20 -13.02 -13.46 -0.83
CA LEU A 20 -12.34 -14.63 -0.28
C LEU A 20 -10.86 -14.34 -0.05
N GLN A 21 -10.18 -13.76 -1.04
CA GLN A 21 -8.75 -13.46 -0.99
C GLN A 21 -8.39 -12.40 0.05
N LEU A 22 -9.28 -11.44 0.27
CA LEU A 22 -9.05 -10.34 1.21
C LEU A 22 -9.75 -10.53 2.55
N HIS A 23 -10.50 -11.62 2.73
CA HIS A 23 -11.33 -11.88 3.92
C HIS A 23 -12.27 -10.72 4.26
N LEU A 24 -12.94 -10.17 3.24
CA LEU A 24 -13.83 -9.03 3.39
C LEU A 24 -15.14 -9.41 4.08
N LYS A 25 -15.71 -8.45 4.78
CA LYS A 25 -17.11 -8.59 5.23
C LYS A 25 -18.05 -8.35 4.04
N PRO A 26 -19.24 -9.00 4.00
CA PRO A 26 -20.20 -8.81 2.91
C PRO A 26 -20.58 -7.33 2.65
N SER A 27 -20.56 -6.50 3.69
CA SER A 27 -20.83 -5.07 3.58
C SER A 27 -19.73 -4.26 2.87
N GLN A 28 -18.53 -4.81 2.74
CA GLN A 28 -17.36 -4.19 2.08
C GLN A 28 -17.20 -4.67 0.64
N ALA A 29 -17.85 -5.78 0.30
CA ALA A 29 -17.81 -6.39 -1.03
C ALA A 29 -18.77 -5.66 -1.98
N ARG A 30 -18.29 -4.57 -2.58
CA ARG A 30 -19.04 -3.73 -3.52
C ARG A 30 -18.19 -3.52 -4.77
N LEU A 31 -18.83 -3.49 -5.95
CA LEU A 31 -18.14 -3.30 -7.22
C LEU A 31 -17.44 -1.94 -7.33
N ASP A 32 -17.98 -0.92 -6.70
CA ASP A 32 -17.44 0.43 -6.65
C ASP A 32 -16.36 0.61 -5.55
N ALA A 33 -16.07 -0.44 -4.76
CA ALA A 33 -15.06 -0.37 -3.72
C ALA A 33 -13.65 -0.17 -4.31
N ARG A 34 -12.96 0.81 -3.78
CA ARG A 34 -11.59 1.18 -4.19
C ARG A 34 -10.59 0.31 -3.45
N LEU A 35 -9.72 -0.39 -4.18
CA LEU A 35 -8.75 -1.33 -3.62
C LEU A 35 -7.86 -0.68 -2.56
N LEU A 36 -7.37 0.53 -2.84
CA LEU A 36 -6.48 1.26 -1.93
C LEU A 36 -7.22 1.92 -0.76
N HIS A 37 -8.33 2.63 -1.06
CA HIS A 37 -8.98 3.51 -0.07
C HIS A 37 -9.97 2.77 0.82
N ASP A 38 -10.80 1.90 0.22
CA ASP A 38 -11.90 1.24 0.92
C ASP A 38 -11.45 -0.12 1.48
N LEU A 39 -10.62 -0.86 0.72
CA LEU A 39 -10.13 -2.18 1.11
C LEU A 39 -8.74 -2.14 1.76
N GLY A 40 -8.07 -0.99 1.77
CA GLY A 40 -6.79 -0.81 2.42
C GLY A 40 -5.62 -1.60 1.81
N LEU A 41 -5.74 -1.98 0.54
CA LEU A 41 -4.71 -2.72 -0.18
C LEU A 41 -3.52 -1.81 -0.49
N THR A 42 -2.39 -2.09 0.15
CA THR A 42 -1.15 -1.30 -0.03
C THR A 42 0.06 -2.22 -0.16
N GLY A 43 1.08 -1.72 -0.85
CA GLY A 43 2.40 -2.35 -0.93
C GLY A 43 2.33 -3.82 -1.35
N HIS A 44 3.05 -4.69 -0.64
CA HIS A 44 3.17 -6.11 -0.97
C HIS A 44 1.80 -6.83 -1.03
N ARG A 45 0.84 -6.49 -0.14
CA ARG A 45 -0.48 -7.14 -0.14
C ARG A 45 -1.25 -6.84 -1.42
N ALA A 46 -1.20 -5.59 -1.91
CA ALA A 46 -1.82 -5.23 -3.18
C ALA A 46 -1.17 -5.98 -4.33
N ARG A 47 0.18 -6.07 -4.34
CA ARG A 47 0.91 -6.78 -5.39
C ARG A 47 0.56 -8.28 -5.42
N SER A 48 0.57 -8.94 -4.27
CA SER A 48 0.19 -10.36 -4.17
C SER A 48 -1.26 -10.59 -4.60
N PHE A 49 -2.17 -9.67 -4.26
CA PHE A 49 -3.56 -9.75 -4.69
C PHE A 49 -3.69 -9.66 -6.23
N ILE A 50 -3.04 -8.65 -6.86
CA ILE A 50 -3.07 -8.49 -8.32
C ILE A 50 -2.43 -9.69 -9.03
N GLN A 51 -1.35 -10.26 -8.50
CA GLN A 51 -0.74 -11.47 -9.05
C GLN A 51 -1.67 -12.69 -8.94
N ALA A 52 -2.33 -12.88 -7.79
CA ALA A 52 -3.30 -13.94 -7.62
C ALA A 52 -4.51 -13.77 -8.56
N PHE A 53 -4.98 -12.54 -8.72
CA PHE A 53 -6.04 -12.19 -9.66
C PHE A 53 -5.66 -12.48 -11.12
N SER A 54 -4.47 -12.04 -11.54
CA SER A 54 -3.92 -12.30 -12.87
C SER A 54 -3.88 -13.80 -13.18
N HIS A 55 -3.45 -14.60 -12.21
CA HIS A 55 -3.38 -16.05 -12.35
C HIS A 55 -4.76 -16.72 -12.40
N GLU A 56 -5.69 -16.32 -11.54
CA GLU A 56 -7.03 -16.93 -11.44
C GLU A 56 -7.88 -16.65 -12.68
N PHE A 57 -7.83 -15.42 -13.17
CA PHE A 57 -8.64 -14.98 -14.31
C PHE A 57 -7.89 -15.02 -15.65
N ASN A 58 -6.63 -15.44 -15.66
CA ASN A 58 -5.75 -15.45 -16.84
C ASN A 58 -5.69 -14.09 -17.55
N VAL A 59 -5.59 -13.02 -16.77
CA VAL A 59 -5.52 -11.63 -17.24
C VAL A 59 -4.07 -11.16 -17.21
N ASN A 60 -3.62 -10.51 -18.28
CA ASN A 60 -2.31 -9.87 -18.28
C ASN A 60 -2.36 -8.57 -17.47
N CYS A 61 -1.77 -8.58 -16.27
CA CYS A 61 -1.66 -7.41 -15.39
C CYS A 61 -0.23 -6.82 -15.36
N ASP A 62 0.66 -7.19 -16.28
CA ASP A 62 2.05 -6.74 -16.28
C ASP A 62 2.15 -5.20 -16.36
N ALA A 63 1.28 -4.58 -17.15
CA ALA A 63 1.20 -3.12 -17.25
C ALA A 63 0.88 -2.43 -15.91
N LEU A 64 -0.02 -3.02 -15.10
CA LEU A 64 -0.34 -2.51 -13.76
C LEU A 64 0.79 -2.77 -12.76
N LEU A 65 1.51 -3.88 -12.93
CA LEU A 65 2.64 -4.26 -12.08
C LEU A 65 3.92 -3.49 -12.40
N ASP A 66 3.96 -2.79 -13.54
CA ASP A 66 5.06 -1.89 -13.88
C ASP A 66 5.21 -0.80 -12.81
N ARG A 67 6.45 -0.41 -12.54
CA ARG A 67 6.80 0.47 -11.43
C ARG A 67 6.12 1.84 -11.49
N ASP A 68 6.02 2.40 -12.68
CA ASP A 68 5.49 3.74 -12.86
C ASP A 68 3.96 3.75 -12.74
N GLU A 69 3.30 2.76 -13.34
CA GLU A 69 1.85 2.60 -13.25
C GLU A 69 1.44 2.21 -11.83
N TRP A 70 2.19 1.29 -11.20
CA TRP A 70 1.99 0.94 -9.80
C TRP A 70 2.01 2.15 -8.88
N ASN A 71 2.99 3.04 -9.06
CA ASN A 71 3.12 4.24 -8.26
C ASN A 71 1.96 5.23 -8.44
N ARG A 72 1.30 5.23 -9.61
CA ARG A 72 0.12 6.08 -9.88
C ARG A 72 -1.12 5.59 -9.13
N HIS A 73 -1.29 4.28 -8.99
CA HIS A 73 -2.48 3.67 -8.40
C HIS A 73 -2.32 3.36 -6.91
N PHE A 74 -1.19 2.79 -6.52
CA PHE A 74 -0.95 2.30 -5.16
C PHE A 74 0.06 3.15 -4.38
N GLY A 75 0.68 4.12 -5.05
CA GLY A 75 1.70 4.97 -4.47
C GLY A 75 3.06 4.30 -4.31
N ARG A 76 4.08 5.12 -4.18
CA ARG A 76 5.45 4.65 -4.02
C ARG A 76 5.57 3.84 -2.74
N GLU A 77 6.03 2.60 -2.82
CA GLU A 77 6.38 1.80 -1.65
C GLU A 77 7.41 2.56 -0.83
N ARG A 78 6.98 3.14 0.26
CA ARG A 78 7.87 3.83 1.18
C ARG A 78 8.47 2.79 2.09
N PHE A 79 9.68 2.37 1.81
CA PHE A 79 10.49 1.69 2.83
C PHE A 79 10.45 2.54 4.10
N PRO A 80 10.21 1.94 5.27
CA PRO A 80 10.24 2.68 6.52
C PRO A 80 11.64 3.27 6.70
N ARG A 81 11.81 4.52 6.25
CA ARG A 81 13.08 5.29 6.37
C ARG A 81 13.57 5.39 7.82
N ARG A 82 12.73 4.95 8.75
CA ARG A 82 13.06 4.93 10.18
C ARG A 82 14.11 3.89 10.52
N LEU A 83 14.12 2.74 9.81
CA LEU A 83 15.05 1.65 10.09
C LEU A 83 16.52 2.08 9.98
N PRO A 84 16.98 2.72 8.89
CA PRO A 84 18.37 3.17 8.79
C PRO A 84 18.71 4.27 9.81
N ILE A 85 17.77 5.13 10.18
CA ILE A 85 18.00 6.19 11.18
C ILE A 85 18.15 5.56 12.56
N PHE A 86 17.26 4.65 12.96
CA PHE A 86 17.41 3.93 14.23
C PHE A 86 18.70 3.14 14.29
N LEU A 87 19.07 2.47 13.22
CA LEU A 87 20.29 1.68 13.13
C LEU A 87 21.55 2.57 13.21
N ALA A 88 21.54 3.72 12.53
CA ALA A 88 22.62 4.70 12.60
C ALA A 88 22.75 5.32 14.00
N VAL A 89 21.63 5.68 14.63
CA VAL A 89 21.64 6.21 16.01
C VAL A 89 22.12 5.16 16.99
N THR A 90 21.64 3.92 16.87
CA THR A 90 22.06 2.82 17.76
C THR A 90 23.56 2.53 17.59
N LEU A 91 24.06 2.43 16.35
CA LEU A 91 25.47 2.24 16.06
C LEU A 91 26.33 3.38 16.60
N PHE A 92 25.89 4.62 16.43
CA PHE A 92 26.60 5.79 16.93
C PHE A 92 26.69 5.79 18.46
N VAL A 93 25.56 5.52 19.15
CA VAL A 93 25.52 5.42 20.62
C VAL A 93 26.40 4.28 21.12
N THR A 94 26.35 3.13 20.47
CA THR A 94 27.20 1.96 20.84
C THR A 94 28.66 2.27 20.66
N ALA A 95 29.04 2.90 19.55
CA ALA A 95 30.43 3.28 19.29
C ALA A 95 30.95 4.29 20.32
N MET A 96 30.12 5.23 20.74
CA MET A 96 30.47 6.21 21.76
C MET A 96 30.64 5.56 23.17
N ILE A 97 29.76 4.62 23.52
CA ILE A 97 29.87 3.88 24.81
C ILE A 97 31.12 3.05 24.84
N LEU A 98 31.47 2.34 23.75
CA LEU A 98 32.69 1.52 23.66
C LEU A 98 33.96 2.38 23.62
N GLY A 99 33.90 3.61 23.08
CA GLY A 99 35.01 4.54 23.03
C GLY A 99 35.30 5.26 24.34
N GLY A 100 34.50 5.07 25.39
CA GLY A 100 34.74 5.63 26.74
C GLY A 100 34.66 7.16 26.83
N GLN A 101 34.12 7.85 25.81
CA GLN A 101 34.11 9.32 25.71
C GLN A 101 32.75 9.97 26.03
N LEU A 102 31.80 9.20 26.59
CA LEU A 102 30.49 9.75 26.93
C LEU A 102 30.42 10.27 28.37
N ASP A 103 30.53 11.56 28.54
CA ASP A 103 29.95 12.24 29.69
C ASP A 103 28.40 12.12 29.60
N VAL A 104 27.80 11.86 30.77
CA VAL A 104 26.32 11.67 30.90
C VAL A 104 25.53 12.80 30.27
N GLN A 105 26.10 14.00 30.15
CA GLN A 105 25.47 15.17 29.53
C GLN A 105 25.17 14.99 28.04
N TRP A 106 26.03 14.32 27.28
CA TRP A 106 25.82 14.04 25.85
C TRP A 106 24.70 13.04 25.59
N LEU A 107 24.48 12.12 26.53
CA LEU A 107 23.42 11.12 26.44
C LEU A 107 22.03 11.79 26.46
N TRP A 108 21.84 12.80 27.31
CA TRP A 108 20.63 13.58 27.36
C TRP A 108 20.39 14.40 26.07
N LEU A 109 21.44 14.89 25.45
CA LEU A 109 21.37 15.64 24.18
C LEU A 109 20.91 14.74 23.03
N VAL A 110 21.44 13.51 22.93
CA VAL A 110 21.03 12.52 21.92
C VAL A 110 19.59 12.11 22.11
N VAL A 111 19.16 11.88 23.36
CA VAL A 111 17.74 11.55 23.68
C VAL A 111 16.84 12.72 23.32
N ALA A 112 17.21 13.96 23.68
CA ALA A 112 16.44 15.16 23.39
C ALA A 112 16.28 15.38 21.88
N VAL A 113 17.34 15.23 21.09
CA VAL A 113 17.31 15.32 19.62
C VAL A 113 16.48 14.20 19.03
N GLY A 114 16.59 12.98 19.53
CA GLY A 114 15.79 11.83 19.10
C GLY A 114 14.29 12.05 19.34
N VAL A 115 13.91 12.54 20.52
CA VAL A 115 12.53 12.87 20.88
C VAL A 115 12.02 14.05 20.06
N TRP A 116 12.85 15.08 19.83
CA TRP A 116 12.50 16.23 18.99
C TRP A 116 12.27 15.81 17.54
N LEU A 117 13.14 14.99 16.96
CA LEU A 117 12.97 14.44 15.63
C LEU A 117 11.73 13.54 15.51
N ALA A 118 11.41 12.76 16.55
CA ALA A 118 10.21 11.95 16.58
C ALA A 118 8.93 12.78 16.70
N ARG A 119 9.00 13.92 17.39
CA ARG A 119 7.88 14.85 17.59
C ARG A 119 7.75 15.92 16.52
N SER A 120 8.82 16.23 15.79
CA SER A 120 8.76 17.23 14.73
C SER A 120 7.75 16.83 13.66
N LYS A 121 6.66 17.59 13.55
CA LYS A 121 5.66 17.49 12.47
C LYS A 121 6.24 17.80 11.08
N ALA A 122 7.52 18.16 11.02
CA ALA A 122 8.27 18.39 9.78
C ALA A 122 8.52 17.08 8.97
N TRP A 123 8.17 15.92 9.52
CA TRP A 123 8.14 14.71 8.76
C TRP A 123 6.90 14.73 7.85
N PRO A 124 7.06 14.77 6.55
CA PRO A 124 5.91 14.80 5.65
C PRO A 124 5.16 13.46 5.77
N MET A 125 4.26 13.39 6.76
CA MET A 125 3.27 12.34 6.80
C MET A 125 2.32 12.58 5.63
N GLY A 126 2.53 11.81 4.55
CA GLY A 126 1.40 11.43 3.69
C GLY A 126 0.67 12.53 2.95
N ARG A 127 1.30 13.61 2.48
CA ARG A 127 0.76 14.35 1.34
C ARG A 127 0.94 13.49 0.10
N GLY A 128 -0.16 12.99 -0.46
CA GLY A 128 -0.13 12.26 -1.72
C GLY A 128 -1.11 11.08 -1.85
N ARG A 129 -2.08 10.93 -0.94
CA ARG A 129 -3.11 9.89 -1.10
C ARG A 129 -4.29 10.36 -1.96
N SER A 130 -4.44 11.68 -2.12
CA SER A 130 -5.51 12.32 -2.91
C SER A 130 -5.27 12.30 -4.42
N ASP A 131 -4.02 12.16 -4.86
CA ASP A 131 -3.67 12.27 -6.28
C ASP A 131 -3.49 10.90 -6.96
N MET A 132 -3.77 9.81 -6.24
CA MET A 132 -3.69 8.46 -6.79
C MET A 132 -4.96 8.13 -7.55
N LEU A 133 -4.80 7.63 -8.78
CA LEU A 133 -5.93 7.13 -9.56
C LEU A 133 -6.53 5.91 -8.86
N PRO A 134 -7.81 5.95 -8.50
CA PRO A 134 -8.44 4.85 -7.80
C PRO A 134 -8.60 3.65 -8.73
N VAL A 135 -8.22 2.47 -8.27
CA VAL A 135 -8.59 1.19 -8.90
C VAL A 135 -9.76 0.61 -8.13
N THR A 136 -10.85 0.32 -8.83
CA THR A 136 -12.06 -0.27 -8.27
C THR A 136 -12.16 -1.76 -8.61
N ILE A 137 -13.07 -2.47 -7.95
CA ILE A 137 -13.38 -3.86 -8.35
C ILE A 137 -13.99 -3.91 -9.74
N LEU A 138 -14.71 -2.85 -10.16
CA LEU A 138 -15.27 -2.74 -11.51
C LEU A 138 -14.17 -2.70 -12.58
N ASP A 139 -13.05 -2.02 -12.31
CA ASP A 139 -11.90 -1.99 -13.23
C ASP A 139 -11.27 -3.37 -13.39
N LEU A 140 -11.29 -4.19 -12.33
CA LEU A 140 -10.87 -5.60 -12.41
C LEU A 140 -11.82 -6.43 -13.28
N VAL A 141 -13.12 -6.19 -13.20
CA VAL A 141 -14.10 -6.87 -14.07
C VAL A 141 -13.83 -6.51 -15.53
N ALA A 142 -13.63 -5.22 -15.83
CA ALA A 142 -13.30 -4.78 -17.18
C ALA A 142 -12.00 -5.43 -17.70
N ALA A 143 -10.98 -5.55 -16.85
CA ALA A 143 -9.73 -6.21 -17.21
C ALA A 143 -9.93 -7.70 -17.54
N VAL A 144 -10.86 -8.40 -16.87
CA VAL A 144 -11.20 -9.79 -17.20
C VAL A 144 -11.95 -9.88 -18.55
N GLU A 145 -12.86 -8.95 -18.82
CA GLU A 145 -13.60 -8.91 -20.09
C GLU A 145 -12.68 -8.69 -21.29
N GLU A 146 -11.61 -7.90 -21.10
CA GLU A 146 -10.66 -7.57 -22.16
C GLU A 146 -9.43 -8.50 -22.22
N GLY A 147 -9.21 -9.28 -21.17
CA GLY A 147 -8.07 -10.21 -21.05
C GLY A 147 -6.75 -9.53 -20.68
N GLU A 148 -6.73 -8.20 -20.59
CA GLU A 148 -5.56 -7.42 -20.18
C GLU A 148 -5.95 -6.19 -19.35
N TRP A 149 -5.00 -5.72 -18.55
CA TRP A 149 -5.18 -4.47 -17.84
C TRP A 149 -5.11 -3.29 -18.81
N ILE A 150 -6.26 -2.69 -19.09
CA ILE A 150 -6.32 -1.47 -19.88
C ILE A 150 -6.17 -0.29 -18.95
N LYS A 151 -5.23 0.57 -19.31
CA LYS A 151 -5.03 1.85 -18.66
C LYS A 151 -6.32 2.65 -18.76
N ALA A 152 -7.10 2.70 -17.68
CA ALA A 152 -8.32 3.49 -17.64
C ALA A 152 -7.94 4.96 -17.92
N LEU A 153 -8.24 5.41 -19.13
CA LEU A 153 -8.20 6.81 -19.55
C LEU A 153 -9.39 7.51 -18.89
N HIS A 154 -9.24 7.92 -17.64
CA HIS A 154 -10.17 8.82 -16.97
C HIS A 154 -9.51 10.15 -16.67
#